data_ec0ae9b9695104d4ff954c9538ff8511
#
_entry.id   ec0ae9b9695104d4ff954c9538ff8511
#
_cell.length_a   1.000
_cell.length_b   1.000
_cell.length_c   1.000
_cell.angle_alpha   90.00
_cell.angle_beta   90.00
_cell.angle_gamma   90.00
#
_symmetry.space_group_name_H-M   'P 1'
#
loop_
_entity.id
_entity.type
_entity.pdbx_description
1 polymer ?
#
loop_
_entity_poly.entity_id
_entity_poly.type
_entity_poly.pdbx_seq_one_letter_code
_entity_poly.pdbx_strand_id
1 'polypeptide(L)'
;TMGVEKYSGWTFYNECEIPQDISTVLAEQEYPVCAFKTVRDAAVFTNRRLIIRDAQGLTGKKVEMYSLPYSSINMWSTENAGKLLDFNAELQLWTKAGEFKINIGPNIDVRALDRLIANCVLN
;
A
#
# COMPACT_ATOMS: atom_id res chain seq x y z
N THR A 1 18.02 3.68 -8.89
CA THR A 1 17.97 2.86 -7.71
C THR A 1 16.72 3.06 -6.92
N MET A 2 16.31 2.03 -6.27
CA MET A 2 15.15 2.06 -5.42
C MET A 2 15.56 2.33 -3.99
N GLY A 3 15.68 3.57 -3.62
CA GLY A 3 15.90 3.93 -2.24
C GLY A 3 14.60 3.95 -1.48
N VAL A 4 14.68 3.84 -0.18
CA VAL A 4 13.52 3.95 0.70
C VAL A 4 12.81 5.29 0.49
N GLU A 5 13.56 6.34 0.20
CA GLU A 5 13.02 7.67 -0.01
C GLU A 5 12.02 7.71 -1.17
N LYS A 6 12.14 6.80 -2.14
CA LYS A 6 11.21 6.76 -3.27
C LYS A 6 9.79 6.49 -2.81
N TYR A 7 9.61 5.81 -1.69
CA TYR A 7 8.30 5.41 -1.21
C TYR A 7 7.84 6.17 0.03
N SER A 8 8.71 6.96 0.65
CA SER A 8 8.41 7.62 1.92
C SER A 8 7.44 8.76 1.75
N GLY A 9 6.83 9.10 0.84
CA GLY A 9 5.82 10.14 0.68
C GLY A 9 4.55 9.64 0.00
N TRP A 10 4.34 8.33 -0.03
CA TRP A 10 3.16 7.79 -0.68
C TRP A 10 1.88 8.25 -0.01
N THR A 11 0.83 8.32 -0.82
CA THR A 11 -0.50 8.62 -0.36
C THR A 11 -1.47 7.61 -0.95
N PHE A 12 -2.31 7.03 -0.10
CA PHE A 12 -3.47 6.27 -0.53
C PHE A 12 -4.65 7.22 -0.48
N TYR A 13 -5.26 7.50 -1.64
CA TYR A 13 -6.31 8.50 -1.74
C TYR A 13 -7.69 7.93 -1.48
N ASN A 14 -8.03 6.85 -2.15
CA ASN A 14 -9.34 6.23 -2.07
C ASN A 14 -9.18 4.74 -2.35
N GLU A 15 -10.11 3.96 -1.85
CA GLU A 15 -10.22 2.57 -2.30
C GLU A 15 -10.61 2.55 -3.78
N CYS A 16 -10.09 1.58 -4.52
CA CYS A 16 -10.36 1.46 -5.95
C CYS A 16 -10.47 -0.01 -6.34
N GLU A 17 -10.85 -0.23 -7.59
CA GLU A 17 -10.90 -1.58 -8.13
C GLU A 17 -9.48 -2.15 -8.27
N ILE A 18 -9.38 -3.46 -8.13
CA ILE A 18 -8.10 -4.15 -8.27
C ILE A 18 -7.72 -4.15 -9.76
N PRO A 19 -6.52 -3.67 -10.12
CA PRO A 19 -6.09 -3.68 -11.51
C PRO A 19 -6.09 -5.11 -12.07
N GLN A 20 -6.53 -5.25 -13.31
CA GLN A 20 -6.72 -6.57 -13.91
C GLN A 20 -5.40 -7.34 -14.06
N ASP A 21 -4.31 -6.64 -14.32
CA ASP A 21 -3.02 -7.31 -14.55
C ASP A 21 -2.37 -7.81 -13.26
N ILE A 22 -2.94 -7.53 -12.10
CA ILE A 22 -2.47 -8.12 -10.85
C ILE A 22 -2.56 -9.64 -10.93
N SER A 23 -3.56 -10.18 -11.63
CA SER A 23 -3.70 -11.63 -11.78
C SER A 23 -2.49 -12.28 -12.43
N THR A 24 -1.71 -11.53 -13.19
CA THR A 24 -0.54 -12.09 -13.89
C THR A 24 0.64 -12.37 -12.95
N VAL A 25 0.63 -11.83 -11.73
CA VAL A 25 1.76 -11.95 -10.81
C VAL A 25 1.41 -12.70 -9.52
N LEU A 26 0.17 -13.10 -9.35
CA LEU A 26 -0.25 -13.77 -8.12
C LEU A 26 0.36 -15.17 -8.03
N ALA A 27 0.82 -15.52 -6.84
CA ALA A 27 1.27 -16.87 -6.54
C ALA A 27 0.07 -17.81 -6.41
N GLU A 28 0.34 -19.11 -6.36
CA GLU A 28 -0.72 -20.08 -6.09
C GLU A 28 -1.35 -19.80 -4.73
N GLN A 29 -2.68 -19.84 -4.68
CA GLN A 29 -3.45 -19.60 -3.46
C GLN A 29 -3.31 -18.17 -2.93
N GLU A 30 -2.72 -17.29 -3.71
CA GLU A 30 -2.71 -15.87 -3.40
C GLU A 30 -3.90 -15.20 -4.08
N TYR A 31 -4.56 -14.28 -3.36
CA TYR A 31 -5.69 -13.54 -3.91
C TYR A 31 -5.65 -12.09 -3.43
N PRO A 32 -6.12 -11.16 -4.25
CA PRO A 32 -6.18 -9.77 -3.84
C PRO A 32 -7.35 -9.55 -2.88
N VAL A 33 -7.12 -8.68 -1.90
CA VAL A 33 -8.13 -8.36 -0.89
C VAL A 33 -8.77 -7.01 -1.19
N CYS A 34 -7.95 -5.99 -1.46
CA CYS A 34 -8.43 -4.66 -1.78
C CYS A 34 -7.31 -3.86 -2.43
N ALA A 35 -7.66 -2.70 -2.98
CA ALA A 35 -6.70 -1.82 -3.60
C ALA A 35 -7.02 -0.37 -3.29
N PHE A 36 -5.99 0.48 -3.30
CA PHE A 36 -6.09 1.90 -3.06
C PHE A 36 -5.41 2.67 -4.17
N LYS A 37 -6.01 3.78 -4.55
CA LYS A 37 -5.45 4.67 -5.56
C LYS A 37 -4.25 5.40 -4.98
N THR A 38 -3.16 5.46 -5.75
CA THR A 38 -1.97 6.24 -5.43
C THR A 38 -1.69 7.23 -6.56
N VAL A 39 -0.69 8.11 -6.37
CA VAL A 39 -0.31 9.07 -7.42
C VAL A 39 0.12 8.35 -8.70
N ARG A 40 0.89 7.26 -8.56
CA ARG A 40 1.48 6.58 -9.72
C ARG A 40 0.60 5.47 -10.27
N ASP A 41 -0.35 4.99 -9.53
CA ASP A 41 -1.41 4.10 -9.96
C ASP A 41 -2.15 3.47 -8.78
N ALA A 42 -1.66 2.37 -8.23
CA ALA A 42 -2.42 1.66 -7.20
C ALA A 42 -1.53 0.87 -6.26
N ALA A 43 -2.03 0.66 -5.05
CA ALA A 43 -1.46 -0.24 -4.06
C ALA A 43 -2.48 -1.36 -3.82
N VAL A 44 -2.05 -2.60 -3.94
CA VAL A 44 -2.94 -3.77 -3.81
C VAL A 44 -2.49 -4.61 -2.62
N PHE A 45 -3.41 -4.83 -1.70
CA PHE A 45 -3.17 -5.77 -0.60
C PHE A 45 -3.69 -7.14 -1.00
N THR A 46 -2.80 -8.13 -0.99
CA THR A 46 -3.21 -9.53 -1.15
C THR A 46 -3.22 -10.20 0.22
N ASN A 47 -3.54 -11.47 0.25
CA ASN A 47 -3.40 -12.23 1.50
C ASN A 47 -1.94 -12.51 1.87
N ARG A 48 -0.97 -12.19 1.00
CA ARG A 48 0.44 -12.54 1.19
C ARG A 48 1.40 -11.35 1.14
N ARG A 49 1.05 -10.27 0.43
CA ARG A 49 1.96 -9.13 0.22
C ARG A 49 1.19 -7.87 -0.11
N LEU A 50 1.89 -6.76 0.01
CA LEU A 50 1.46 -5.49 -0.54
C LEU A 50 2.16 -5.33 -1.89
N ILE A 51 1.39 -5.13 -2.95
CA ILE A 51 1.92 -4.90 -4.30
C ILE A 51 1.69 -3.44 -4.64
N ILE A 52 2.77 -2.74 -4.98
CA ILE A 52 2.67 -1.37 -5.47
C ILE A 52 2.79 -1.41 -6.98
N ARG A 53 1.75 -0.99 -7.66
CA ARG A 53 1.72 -0.91 -9.11
C ARG A 53 2.02 0.51 -9.52
N ASP A 54 3.11 0.68 -10.26
CA ASP A 54 3.64 1.98 -10.65
C ASP A 54 3.62 2.07 -12.19
N ALA A 55 2.62 2.78 -12.72
CA ALA A 55 2.51 3.01 -14.15
C ALA A 55 3.41 4.19 -14.52
N GLN A 56 4.37 3.96 -15.40
CA GLN A 56 5.42 4.92 -15.72
C GLN A 56 5.24 5.51 -17.11
N GLY A 57 5.81 6.71 -17.28
CA GLY A 57 5.81 7.40 -18.56
C GLY A 57 4.45 8.00 -18.90
N LEU A 58 4.41 8.68 -20.04
CA LEU A 58 3.21 9.42 -20.45
C LEU A 58 2.07 8.49 -20.86
N THR A 59 2.40 7.31 -21.39
CA THR A 59 1.38 6.38 -21.89
C THR A 59 0.94 5.38 -20.82
N GLY A 60 1.69 5.26 -19.73
CA GLY A 60 1.42 4.25 -18.71
C GLY A 60 1.61 2.81 -19.17
N LYS A 61 2.28 2.61 -20.31
CA LYS A 61 2.51 1.26 -20.82
C LYS A 61 3.59 0.51 -20.08
N LYS A 62 4.53 1.25 -19.49
CA LYS A 62 5.58 0.67 -18.69
C LYS A 62 5.09 0.60 -17.27
N VAL A 63 4.95 -0.60 -16.72
CA VAL A 63 4.41 -0.79 -15.39
C VAL A 63 5.41 -1.58 -14.57
N GLU A 64 5.79 -1.00 -13.44
CA GLU A 64 6.65 -1.67 -12.48
C GLU A 64 5.80 -2.11 -11.29
N MET A 65 6.00 -3.32 -10.80
CA MET A 65 5.30 -3.82 -9.64
C MET A 65 6.31 -4.17 -8.57
N TYR A 66 6.19 -3.52 -7.42
CA TYR A 66 7.00 -3.81 -6.24
C TYR A 66 6.19 -4.68 -5.30
N SER A 67 6.83 -5.66 -4.70
CA SER A 67 6.17 -6.57 -3.77
C SER A 67 6.83 -6.49 -2.42
N LEU A 68 6.03 -6.21 -1.40
CA LEU A 68 6.46 -6.20 -0.02
C LEU A 68 5.76 -7.34 0.71
N PRO A 69 6.44 -8.48 0.91
CA PRO A 69 5.84 -9.60 1.63
C PRO A 69 5.52 -9.20 3.06
N TYR A 70 4.40 -9.65 3.58
CA TYR A 70 4.04 -9.33 4.97
C TYR A 70 5.06 -9.90 5.96
N SER A 71 5.72 -10.98 5.59
CA SER A 71 6.77 -11.56 6.44
C SER A 71 7.97 -10.63 6.65
N SER A 72 8.10 -9.59 5.82
CA SER A 72 9.18 -8.61 5.97
C SER A 72 8.82 -7.45 6.89
N ILE A 73 7.57 -7.36 7.34
CA ILE A 73 7.11 -6.27 8.20
C ILE A 73 7.43 -6.64 9.65
N ASN A 74 8.23 -5.80 10.29
CA ASN A 74 8.61 -5.99 11.70
C ASN A 74 7.66 -5.28 12.64
N MET A 75 7.15 -4.13 12.23
CA MET A 75 6.27 -3.30 13.03
C MET A 75 5.46 -2.42 12.10
N TRP A 76 4.26 -2.05 12.49
CA TRP A 76 3.48 -1.06 11.76
C TRP A 76 2.74 -0.19 12.75
N SER A 77 2.39 1.02 12.32
CA SER A 77 1.57 1.92 13.11
C SER A 77 0.55 2.59 12.22
N THR A 78 -0.59 2.92 12.81
CA THR A 78 -1.56 3.78 12.17
C THR A 78 -1.87 4.93 13.11
N GLU A 79 -1.98 6.12 12.52
CA GLU A 79 -2.32 7.33 13.28
C GLU A 79 -3.54 7.96 12.62
N ASN A 80 -4.56 8.19 13.41
CA ASN A 80 -5.77 8.82 12.88
C ASN A 80 -5.51 10.31 12.63
N ALA A 81 -6.29 10.89 11.71
CA ALA A 81 -6.21 12.31 11.44
C ALA A 81 -6.49 13.11 12.71
N GLY A 82 -5.71 14.15 12.90
CA GLY A 82 -5.93 15.09 13.99
C GLY A 82 -7.14 15.96 13.72
N LYS A 83 -7.28 17.00 14.53
CA LYS A 83 -8.39 17.93 14.40
C LYS A 83 -7.94 19.16 13.66
N LEU A 84 -8.92 19.90 13.14
CA LEU A 84 -8.72 21.18 12.47
C LEU A 84 -7.97 21.02 11.15
N LEU A 85 -6.69 21.37 11.10
CA LEU A 85 -5.93 21.43 9.86
C LEU A 85 -5.31 20.11 9.44
N ASP A 86 -5.46 19.08 10.26
CA ASP A 86 -4.86 17.78 9.99
C ASP A 86 -5.91 16.87 9.36
N PHE A 87 -5.86 16.74 8.05
CA PHE A 87 -6.89 16.01 7.29
C PHE A 87 -6.51 14.59 6.94
N ASN A 88 -5.24 14.22 7.11
CA ASN A 88 -4.77 12.91 6.71
C ASN A 88 -4.39 12.07 7.92
N ALA A 89 -4.76 10.81 7.86
CA ALA A 89 -4.20 9.80 8.74
C ALA A 89 -2.86 9.32 8.17
N GLU A 90 -2.17 8.47 8.89
CA GLU A 90 -0.87 7.98 8.48
C GLU A 90 -0.73 6.49 8.79
N LEU A 91 -0.12 5.77 7.86
CA LEU A 91 0.30 4.39 8.03
C LEU A 91 1.82 4.36 7.93
N GLN A 92 2.49 3.73 8.87
CA GLN A 92 3.93 3.53 8.79
C GLN A 92 4.26 2.06 8.94
N LEU A 93 5.15 1.59 8.07
CA LEU A 93 5.62 0.21 8.05
C LEU A 93 7.12 0.21 8.27
N TRP A 94 7.58 -0.60 9.23
CA TRP A 94 9.01 -0.87 9.43
C TRP A 94 9.27 -2.26 8.90
N THR A 95 10.10 -2.33 7.87
CA THR A 95 10.32 -3.59 7.14
C THR A 95 11.80 -3.87 6.99
N LYS A 96 12.12 -5.06 6.52
CA LYS A 96 13.49 -5.42 6.20
C LYS A 96 14.04 -4.61 5.04
N ALA A 97 13.17 -4.03 4.22
CA ALA A 97 13.58 -3.17 3.08
C ALA A 97 13.65 -1.69 3.47
N GLY A 98 13.31 -1.34 4.71
CA GLY A 98 13.33 0.04 5.19
C GLY A 98 11.98 0.47 5.74
N GLU A 99 11.86 1.76 5.99
CA GLU A 99 10.63 2.35 6.51
C GLU A 99 9.81 2.98 5.40
N PHE A 100 8.50 2.80 5.48
CA PHE A 100 7.57 3.38 4.53
C PHE A 100 6.54 4.20 5.29
N LYS A 101 6.46 5.49 4.97
CA LYS A 101 5.43 6.38 5.49
C LYS A 101 4.40 6.64 4.42
N ILE A 102 3.15 6.41 4.73
CA ILE A 102 2.06 6.48 3.77
C ILE A 102 0.99 7.39 4.35
N ASN A 103 0.69 8.46 3.65
CA ASN A 103 -0.43 9.33 4.01
C ASN A 103 -1.72 8.65 3.59
N ILE A 104 -2.72 8.69 4.46
CA ILE A 104 -4.01 8.05 4.21
C ILE A 104 -5.05 9.13 4.05
N GLY A 105 -5.68 9.17 2.88
CA GLY A 105 -6.67 10.17 2.57
C GLY A 105 -7.91 10.09 3.46
N PRO A 106 -8.69 11.18 3.51
CA PRO A 106 -9.80 11.28 4.46
C PRO A 106 -10.97 10.33 4.17
N ASN A 107 -11.00 9.73 2.99
CA ASN A 107 -12.07 8.78 2.63
C ASN A 107 -11.76 7.35 3.02
N ILE A 108 -10.61 7.12 3.65
CA ILE A 108 -10.19 5.78 4.07
C ILE A 108 -10.25 5.71 5.59
N ASP A 109 -10.88 4.67 6.11
CA ASP A 109 -10.90 4.39 7.54
C ASP A 109 -9.56 3.77 7.93
N VAL A 110 -8.70 4.56 8.59
CA VAL A 110 -7.34 4.11 8.91
C VAL A 110 -7.34 2.95 9.92
N ARG A 111 -8.34 2.87 10.79
CA ARG A 111 -8.40 1.77 11.75
C ARG A 111 -8.84 0.47 11.07
N ALA A 112 -9.70 0.57 10.06
CA ALA A 112 -10.03 -0.58 9.23
C ALA A 112 -8.81 -1.05 8.44
N LEU A 113 -7.99 -0.11 7.97
CA LEU A 113 -6.74 -0.44 7.30
C LEU A 113 -5.77 -1.13 8.27
N ASP A 114 -5.68 -0.65 9.51
CA ASP A 114 -4.88 -1.31 10.55
C ASP A 114 -5.32 -2.76 10.73
N ARG A 115 -6.63 -2.98 10.83
CA ARG A 115 -7.17 -4.34 10.99
C ARG A 115 -6.86 -5.22 9.79
N LEU A 116 -6.93 -4.66 8.59
CA LEU A 116 -6.55 -5.39 7.37
C LEU A 116 -5.10 -5.86 7.46
N ILE A 117 -4.21 -4.95 7.84
CA ILE A 117 -2.78 -5.27 7.95
C ILE A 117 -2.57 -6.32 9.04
N ALA A 118 -3.22 -6.18 10.18
CA ALA A 118 -3.13 -7.15 11.26
C ALA A 118 -3.56 -8.54 10.79
N ASN A 119 -4.67 -8.62 10.06
CA ASN A 119 -5.14 -9.90 9.53
C ASN A 119 -4.14 -10.53 8.56
N CYS A 120 -3.42 -9.71 7.82
CA CYS A 120 -2.45 -10.19 6.84
C CYS A 120 -1.12 -10.56 7.50
N VAL A 121 -0.64 -9.71 8.43
CA VAL A 121 0.69 -9.90 9.01
C VAL A 121 0.68 -10.96 10.10
N LEU A 122 -0.36 -11.00 10.92
CA LEU A 122 -0.44 -11.89 12.08
C LEU A 122 -1.01 -13.27 11.76
N ASN A 123 -1.42 -13.48 10.55
CA ASN A 123 -2.07 -14.72 10.15
C ASN A 123 -1.06 -15.85 9.89
#